data_5396f50160b1e05c67bc109bdb4b279e
#
_entry.id   5396f50160b1e05c67bc109bdb4b279e
#
_cell.length_a   1.000
_cell.length_b   1.000
_cell.length_c   1.000
_cell.angle_alpha   90.00
_cell.angle_beta   90.00
_cell.angle_gamma   90.00
#
_symmetry.space_group_name_H-M   'P 1'
#
loop_
_entity.id
_entity.type
_entity.pdbx_description
1 polymer ?
#
loop_
_entity_poly.entity_id
_entity_poly.type
_entity_poly.pdbx_seq_one_letter_code
_entity_poly.pdbx_strand_id
1 'polypeptide(L)'
;ERKVSRRNRFRDSRFFMRTVPVNAERAYQVEIGIDWKVALNDWLEGRNKVVAITSASFQIDLNIPVIKIPDGEAGKSAEVLLQVWRELGQYELNRGDLIIAVGGGTVTDLAGFAAASWMRGIDWVAIPTTIAGMVDAAVGGKTGINSEHGKNLIGAFHSPLSVLIDLSWIKTLSERDVAAGMAEVVKCGFISDGNILDLLKNKSLKDVCNDEKLQLELIHKAVSVKAAIVSTDFKESFLREILNYGHTLGHAIEKHSHFDIRHGEAVAIGMCFIAELSAIKGILSPALVERHYEILKALKLPISYEKLAFPDLLTYMALDKKSKNGQIRFVAISDI
;
A
#
# COMPACT_ATOMS: atom_id res chain seq x y z
N GLU A 1 27.08 5.90 20.85
CA GLU A 1 27.74 7.18 20.41
C GLU A 1 28.34 7.16 19.01
N ARG A 2 28.17 6.12 18.15
CA ARG A 2 28.74 6.06 16.79
C ARG A 2 27.76 6.41 15.63
N LYS A 3 26.53 6.81 15.88
CA LYS A 3 25.48 7.03 14.86
C LYS A 3 25.32 8.48 14.36
N VAL A 4 26.05 9.47 14.86
CA VAL A 4 25.78 10.91 14.57
C VAL A 4 26.73 11.52 13.52
N SER A 5 27.81 10.87 13.10
CA SER A 5 28.91 11.55 12.37
C SER A 5 28.89 11.45 10.83
N ARG A 6 27.94 10.73 10.17
CA ARG A 6 27.99 10.50 8.71
C ARG A 6 27.00 11.30 7.85
N ARG A 7 26.20 12.21 8.41
CA ARG A 7 25.12 12.95 7.71
C ARG A 7 25.57 14.06 6.72
N ASN A 8 26.86 14.28 6.48
CA ASN A 8 27.32 15.51 5.82
C ASN A 8 27.87 15.39 4.38
N ARG A 9 27.71 14.30 3.63
CA ARG A 9 28.33 14.16 2.30
C ARG A 9 27.44 14.40 1.07
N PHE A 10 26.14 14.54 1.21
CA PHE A 10 25.23 14.70 0.05
C PHE A 10 24.29 15.90 0.27
N ARG A 11 24.74 17.11 -0.04
CA ARG A 11 23.99 18.35 0.25
C ARG A 11 22.99 18.76 -0.84
N ASP A 12 23.06 18.26 -2.09
CA ASP A 12 22.28 18.83 -3.20
C ASP A 12 20.98 18.09 -3.58
N SER A 13 20.76 16.83 -3.19
CA SER A 13 19.51 16.12 -3.44
C SER A 13 18.48 16.18 -2.28
N ARG A 14 18.84 16.81 -1.17
CA ARG A 14 18.04 16.81 0.08
C ARG A 14 16.89 17.83 0.13
N PHE A 15 16.69 18.65 -0.88
CA PHE A 15 15.65 19.68 -0.82
C PHE A 15 14.21 19.13 -0.87
N PHE A 16 14.01 17.87 -1.21
CA PHE A 16 12.69 17.26 -1.35
C PHE A 16 12.43 16.02 -0.46
N MET A 17 13.41 15.54 0.29
CA MET A 17 13.23 14.34 1.13
C MET A 17 12.28 14.63 2.30
N ARG A 18 11.34 13.70 2.54
CA ARG A 18 10.47 13.65 3.72
C ARG A 18 10.69 12.34 4.46
N THR A 19 10.52 12.37 5.76
CA THR A 19 10.62 11.18 6.61
C THR A 19 9.42 11.10 7.54
N VAL A 20 8.78 9.93 7.59
CA VAL A 20 7.63 9.68 8.46
C VAL A 20 7.96 8.53 9.41
N PRO A 21 7.96 8.76 10.73
CA PRO A 21 8.15 7.68 11.70
C PRO A 21 6.89 6.82 11.83
N VAL A 22 7.08 5.51 11.96
CA VAL A 22 6.03 4.54 12.22
C VAL A 22 6.39 3.76 13.49
N ASN A 23 5.54 3.86 14.51
CA ASN A 23 5.66 3.11 15.76
C ASN A 23 4.73 1.89 15.69
N ALA A 24 5.28 0.75 15.30
CA ALA A 24 4.57 -0.51 15.13
C ALA A 24 5.15 -1.57 16.09
N GLU A 25 5.14 -2.84 15.72
CA GLU A 25 5.87 -3.89 16.45
C GLU A 25 7.35 -3.51 16.67
N ARG A 26 7.94 -2.92 15.65
CA ARG A 26 9.25 -2.26 15.65
C ARG A 26 9.06 -0.82 15.14
N ALA A 27 9.72 0.14 15.74
CA ALA A 27 9.79 1.49 15.20
C ALA A 27 10.68 1.52 13.95
N TYR A 28 10.19 2.11 12.88
CA TYR A 28 10.92 2.29 11.63
C TYR A 28 10.57 3.64 10.98
N GLN A 29 11.24 3.94 9.87
CA GLN A 29 11.00 5.17 9.13
C GLN A 29 10.57 4.87 7.70
N VAL A 30 9.68 5.71 7.16
CA VAL A 30 9.36 5.77 5.74
C VAL A 30 10.10 6.98 5.19
N GLU A 31 11.02 6.76 4.26
CA GLU A 31 11.81 7.79 3.60
C GLU A 31 11.24 8.04 2.20
N ILE A 32 10.88 9.29 1.89
CA ILE A 32 10.12 9.64 0.68
C ILE A 32 10.88 10.68 -0.13
N GLY A 33 10.92 10.52 -1.46
CA GLY A 33 11.62 11.42 -2.36
C GLY A 33 13.13 11.21 -2.33
N ILE A 34 13.56 9.98 -2.18
CA ILE A 34 14.96 9.57 -2.13
C ILE A 34 15.35 8.82 -3.41
N ASP A 35 16.64 8.74 -3.70
CA ASP A 35 17.19 7.71 -4.59
C ASP A 35 17.31 6.41 -3.79
N TRP A 36 16.50 5.42 -4.13
CA TRP A 36 16.43 4.18 -3.39
C TRP A 36 17.73 3.38 -3.41
N LYS A 37 18.53 3.43 -4.51
CA LYS A 37 19.81 2.74 -4.59
C LYS A 37 20.85 3.34 -3.65
N VAL A 38 20.82 4.66 -3.53
CA VAL A 38 21.70 5.38 -2.60
C VAL A 38 21.30 5.10 -1.15
N ALA A 39 20.02 5.21 -0.84
CA ALA A 39 19.50 4.96 0.50
C ALA A 39 19.67 3.49 0.94
N LEU A 40 19.57 2.56 0.00
CA LEU A 40 19.74 1.13 0.27
C LEU A 40 21.14 0.79 0.79
N ASN A 41 22.19 1.51 0.38
CA ASN A 41 23.57 1.23 0.83
C ASN A 41 23.71 1.27 2.35
N ASP A 42 22.97 2.12 3.05
CA ASP A 42 23.00 2.19 4.52
C ASP A 42 22.49 0.89 5.17
N TRP A 43 21.65 0.13 4.47
CA TRP A 43 21.08 -1.14 4.93
C TRP A 43 21.90 -2.36 4.51
N LEU A 44 22.74 -2.23 3.47
CA LEU A 44 23.65 -3.29 3.02
C LEU A 44 24.91 -3.36 3.89
N GLU A 45 25.35 -2.24 4.48
CA GLU A 45 26.58 -2.18 5.27
C GLU A 45 26.51 -3.13 6.47
N GLY A 46 27.47 -4.03 6.58
CA GLY A 46 27.61 -5.00 7.69
C GLY A 46 26.72 -6.24 7.55
N ARG A 47 26.02 -6.44 6.45
CA ARG A 47 25.27 -7.66 6.15
C ARG A 47 26.18 -8.67 5.45
N ASN A 48 26.10 -9.94 5.86
CA ASN A 48 26.87 -11.01 5.19
C ASN A 48 26.20 -11.40 3.87
N LYS A 49 24.88 -11.57 3.88
CA LYS A 49 24.09 -11.95 2.72
C LYS A 49 22.85 -11.06 2.59
N VAL A 50 22.51 -10.73 1.38
CA VAL A 50 21.33 -9.96 1.04
C VAL A 50 20.69 -10.56 -0.21
N VAL A 51 19.38 -10.72 -0.21
CA VAL A 51 18.63 -11.23 -1.34
C VAL A 51 17.50 -10.26 -1.66
N ALA A 52 17.33 -9.90 -2.93
CA ALA A 52 16.17 -9.14 -3.37
C ALA A 52 15.05 -10.06 -3.87
N ILE A 53 13.80 -9.69 -3.60
CA ILE A 53 12.61 -10.33 -4.15
C ILE A 53 11.89 -9.29 -5.01
N THR A 54 11.56 -9.65 -6.26
CA THR A 54 10.86 -8.77 -7.19
C THR A 54 10.00 -9.57 -8.17
N SER A 55 9.09 -8.91 -8.87
CA SER A 55 8.25 -9.57 -9.88
C SER A 55 9.03 -9.96 -11.14
N ALA A 56 8.54 -10.96 -11.86
CA ALA A 56 9.24 -11.57 -13.00
C ALA A 56 9.55 -10.56 -14.13
N SER A 57 8.59 -9.69 -14.45
CA SER A 57 8.73 -8.67 -15.48
C SER A 57 9.63 -7.49 -15.07
N PHE A 58 9.88 -7.33 -13.77
CA PHE A 58 10.58 -6.17 -13.25
C PHE A 58 12.09 -6.39 -13.19
N GLN A 59 12.87 -5.53 -13.85
CA GLN A 59 14.33 -5.62 -13.85
C GLN A 59 14.90 -4.67 -12.79
N ILE A 60 15.73 -5.22 -11.93
CA ILE A 60 16.52 -4.44 -10.96
C ILE A 60 18.00 -4.67 -11.25
N ASP A 61 18.75 -3.57 -11.25
CA ASP A 61 20.19 -3.58 -11.41
C ASP A 61 20.83 -3.45 -10.02
N LEU A 62 21.01 -4.60 -9.39
CA LEU A 62 21.71 -4.75 -8.10
C LEU A 62 22.69 -5.92 -8.20
N ASN A 63 23.87 -5.76 -7.65
CA ASN A 63 24.87 -6.82 -7.59
C ASN A 63 24.66 -7.76 -6.39
N ILE A 64 23.44 -8.29 -6.28
CA ILE A 64 23.01 -9.25 -5.24
C ILE A 64 22.11 -10.31 -5.88
N PRO A 65 21.94 -11.50 -5.28
CA PRO A 65 20.96 -12.48 -5.73
C PRO A 65 19.55 -11.91 -5.78
N VAL A 66 18.79 -12.28 -6.82
CA VAL A 66 17.42 -11.82 -7.05
C VAL A 66 16.49 -13.00 -7.24
N ILE A 67 15.50 -13.12 -6.37
CA ILE A 67 14.42 -14.09 -6.51
C ILE A 67 13.28 -13.43 -7.29
N LYS A 68 12.84 -14.07 -8.36
CA LYS A 68 11.74 -13.63 -9.20
C LYS A 68 10.46 -14.35 -8.85
N ILE A 69 9.39 -13.59 -8.62
CA ILE A 69 8.04 -14.13 -8.38
C ILE A 69 7.09 -13.74 -9.52
N PRO A 70 6.00 -14.47 -9.76
CA PRO A 70 5.00 -14.10 -10.76
C PRO A 70 4.47 -12.67 -10.57
N ASP A 71 4.12 -12.02 -11.67
CA ASP A 71 3.54 -10.68 -11.66
C ASP A 71 2.13 -10.67 -11.08
N GLY A 72 1.77 -9.56 -10.47
CA GLY A 72 0.43 -9.33 -9.93
C GLY A 72 0.04 -10.31 -8.83
N GLU A 73 -1.25 -10.55 -8.67
CA GLU A 73 -1.80 -11.33 -7.56
C GLU A 73 -1.40 -12.81 -7.58
N ALA A 74 -1.00 -13.34 -8.75
CA ALA A 74 -0.45 -14.69 -8.88
C ALA A 74 0.83 -14.90 -8.05
N GLY A 75 1.57 -13.83 -7.78
CA GLY A 75 2.74 -13.85 -6.90
C GLY A 75 2.41 -14.15 -5.42
N LYS A 76 1.15 -13.96 -4.98
CA LYS A 76 0.75 -14.09 -3.57
C LYS A 76 0.15 -15.48 -3.27
N SER A 77 0.81 -16.56 -3.67
CA SER A 77 0.36 -17.92 -3.39
C SER A 77 1.30 -18.69 -2.45
N ALA A 78 0.78 -19.78 -1.88
CA ALA A 78 1.57 -20.68 -1.03
C ALA A 78 2.70 -21.35 -1.81
N GLU A 79 2.45 -21.71 -3.07
CA GLU A 79 3.43 -22.32 -3.96
C GLU A 79 4.62 -21.39 -4.22
N VAL A 80 4.34 -20.10 -4.47
CA VAL A 80 5.38 -19.07 -4.67
C VAL A 80 6.16 -18.86 -3.37
N LEU A 81 5.49 -18.82 -2.22
CA LEU A 81 6.18 -18.71 -0.93
C LEU A 81 7.11 -19.91 -0.68
N LEU A 82 6.68 -21.13 -0.99
CA LEU A 82 7.53 -22.32 -0.91
C LEU A 82 8.75 -22.24 -1.84
N GLN A 83 8.57 -21.71 -3.05
CA GLN A 83 9.70 -21.44 -3.96
C GLN A 83 10.68 -20.45 -3.32
N VAL A 84 10.17 -19.32 -2.82
CA VAL A 84 11.02 -18.30 -2.16
C VAL A 84 11.80 -18.90 -1.00
N TRP A 85 11.18 -19.70 -0.13
CA TRP A 85 11.90 -20.35 0.98
C TRP A 85 12.99 -21.33 0.52
N ARG A 86 12.76 -22.08 -0.57
CA ARG A 86 13.80 -22.96 -1.15
C ARG A 86 14.99 -22.13 -1.62
N GLU A 87 14.76 -21.03 -2.32
CA GLU A 87 15.81 -20.15 -2.82
C GLU A 87 16.56 -19.45 -1.67
N LEU A 88 15.85 -18.96 -0.63
CA LEU A 88 16.49 -18.42 0.57
C LEU A 88 17.41 -19.47 1.22
N GLY A 89 16.99 -20.75 1.24
CA GLY A 89 17.81 -21.87 1.71
C GLY A 89 19.04 -22.13 0.84
N GLN A 90 18.89 -22.07 -0.48
CA GLN A 90 20.01 -22.22 -1.43
C GLN A 90 21.04 -21.10 -1.28
N TYR A 91 20.58 -19.87 -1.01
CA TYR A 91 21.45 -18.74 -0.70
C TYR A 91 21.98 -18.79 0.75
N GLU A 92 21.55 -19.78 1.55
CA GLU A 92 21.97 -19.99 2.95
C GLU A 92 21.76 -18.72 3.80
N LEU A 93 20.62 -18.04 3.67
CA LEU A 93 20.31 -16.87 4.48
C LEU A 93 20.17 -17.24 5.95
N ASN A 94 20.84 -16.48 6.79
CA ASN A 94 20.84 -16.58 8.24
C ASN A 94 20.03 -15.46 8.88
N ARG A 95 19.81 -15.54 10.20
CA ARG A 95 18.99 -14.58 10.93
C ARG A 95 19.51 -13.13 10.90
N GLY A 96 20.80 -12.91 10.69
CA GLY A 96 21.43 -11.59 10.58
C GLY A 96 21.44 -11.01 9.17
N ASP A 97 20.95 -11.75 8.18
CA ASP A 97 20.93 -11.35 6.78
C ASP A 97 19.69 -10.50 6.45
N LEU A 98 19.54 -10.08 5.19
CA LEU A 98 18.53 -9.10 4.79
C LEU A 98 17.76 -9.55 3.54
N ILE A 99 16.42 -9.39 3.56
CA ILE A 99 15.59 -9.45 2.38
C ILE A 99 15.23 -8.03 1.94
N ILE A 100 15.32 -7.76 0.64
CA ILE A 100 14.89 -6.51 0.02
C ILE A 100 13.70 -6.81 -0.87
N ALA A 101 12.55 -6.18 -0.61
CA ALA A 101 11.35 -6.29 -1.43
C ALA A 101 11.28 -5.10 -2.39
N VAL A 102 11.46 -5.32 -3.71
CA VAL A 102 11.38 -4.27 -4.73
C VAL A 102 10.20 -4.55 -5.64
N GLY A 103 9.11 -3.82 -5.49
CA GLY A 103 7.92 -4.05 -6.31
C GLY A 103 6.65 -3.41 -5.76
N GLY A 104 5.50 -3.75 -6.34
CA GLY A 104 4.20 -3.33 -5.85
C GLY A 104 3.78 -4.05 -4.57
N GLY A 105 2.54 -3.81 -4.12
CA GLY A 105 1.98 -4.39 -2.90
C GLY A 105 2.09 -5.92 -2.82
N THR A 106 1.90 -6.62 -3.94
CA THR A 106 2.06 -8.08 -4.01
C THR A 106 3.46 -8.53 -3.57
N VAL A 107 4.49 -7.84 -4.09
CA VAL A 107 5.89 -8.17 -3.76
C VAL A 107 6.18 -7.86 -2.30
N THR A 108 5.77 -6.69 -1.80
CA THR A 108 6.02 -6.30 -0.40
C THR A 108 5.31 -7.21 0.58
N ASP A 109 4.07 -7.62 0.28
CA ASP A 109 3.31 -8.54 1.14
C ASP A 109 3.94 -9.92 1.20
N LEU A 110 4.27 -10.53 0.03
CA LEU A 110 4.90 -11.85 0.00
C LEU A 110 6.30 -11.84 0.61
N ALA A 111 7.15 -10.87 0.23
CA ALA A 111 8.52 -10.80 0.72
C ALA A 111 8.58 -10.53 2.23
N GLY A 112 7.69 -9.65 2.72
CA GLY A 112 7.54 -9.41 4.16
C GLY A 112 7.10 -10.66 4.91
N PHE A 113 6.20 -11.48 4.33
CA PHE A 113 5.78 -12.74 4.95
C PHE A 113 6.86 -13.83 4.84
N ALA A 114 7.60 -13.88 3.74
CA ALA A 114 8.79 -14.71 3.65
C ALA A 114 9.81 -14.35 4.74
N ALA A 115 10.07 -13.05 4.95
CA ALA A 115 10.94 -12.57 6.02
C ALA A 115 10.41 -12.90 7.41
N ALA A 116 9.10 -12.75 7.65
CA ALA A 116 8.47 -13.06 8.93
C ALA A 116 8.60 -14.54 9.33
N SER A 117 8.52 -15.42 8.34
CA SER A 117 8.47 -16.87 8.53
C SER A 117 9.86 -17.55 8.43
N TRP A 118 10.78 -17.01 7.62
CA TRP A 118 12.13 -17.53 7.49
C TRP A 118 12.88 -17.40 8.83
N MET A 119 13.41 -18.51 9.33
CA MET A 119 14.12 -18.59 10.62
C MET A 119 13.39 -17.93 11.81
N ARG A 120 12.05 -17.86 11.77
CA ARG A 120 11.16 -17.19 12.74
C ARG A 120 11.32 -15.68 12.79
N GLY A 121 11.70 -15.08 11.68
CA GLY A 121 11.83 -13.64 11.47
C GLY A 121 13.27 -13.23 11.18
N ILE A 122 13.46 -12.63 10.00
CA ILE A 122 14.68 -11.93 9.60
C ILE A 122 14.36 -10.49 9.20
N ASP A 123 15.39 -9.68 9.11
CA ASP A 123 15.25 -8.28 8.70
C ASP A 123 14.84 -8.16 7.22
N TRP A 124 14.04 -7.13 6.92
CA TRP A 124 13.70 -6.80 5.55
C TRP A 124 13.51 -5.29 5.35
N VAL A 125 13.68 -4.83 4.11
CA VAL A 125 13.46 -3.45 3.66
C VAL A 125 12.48 -3.47 2.50
N ALA A 126 11.50 -2.56 2.51
CA ALA A 126 10.53 -2.42 1.44
C ALA A 126 10.89 -1.25 0.53
N ILE A 127 10.87 -1.48 -0.78
CA ILE A 127 11.05 -0.48 -1.85
C ILE A 127 9.82 -0.57 -2.77
N PRO A 128 8.72 0.08 -2.37
CA PRO A 128 7.48 0.02 -3.14
C PRO A 128 7.61 0.81 -4.44
N THR A 129 7.19 0.19 -5.55
CA THR A 129 7.28 0.77 -6.90
C THR A 129 5.94 1.23 -7.46
N THR A 130 4.84 1.05 -6.71
CA THR A 130 3.50 1.53 -7.05
C THR A 130 2.97 2.48 -5.99
N ILE A 131 2.09 3.42 -6.35
CA ILE A 131 1.52 4.37 -5.37
C ILE A 131 0.78 3.63 -4.26
N ALA A 132 -0.05 2.62 -4.57
CA ALA A 132 -0.72 1.81 -3.55
C ALA A 132 0.28 1.07 -2.64
N GLY A 133 1.41 0.60 -3.19
CA GLY A 133 2.52 0.07 -2.39
C GLY A 133 3.12 1.13 -1.46
N MET A 134 3.35 2.34 -1.97
CA MET A 134 3.98 3.44 -1.23
C MET A 134 3.13 3.94 -0.05
N VAL A 135 1.83 4.13 -0.27
CA VAL A 135 0.94 4.77 0.72
C VAL A 135 0.13 3.78 1.56
N ASP A 136 0.08 2.51 1.13
CA ASP A 136 -0.73 1.49 1.81
C ASP A 136 0.05 0.21 2.12
N ALA A 137 0.34 -0.65 1.16
CA ALA A 137 0.78 -2.02 1.40
C ALA A 137 2.12 -2.10 2.16
N ALA A 138 3.14 -1.29 1.82
CA ALA A 138 4.43 -1.34 2.49
C ALA A 138 4.43 -0.70 3.89
N VAL A 139 3.36 0.01 4.28
CA VAL A 139 3.28 0.73 5.56
C VAL A 139 2.34 0.01 6.53
N GLY A 140 2.85 -0.40 7.67
CA GLY A 140 2.04 -0.99 8.74
C GLY A 140 2.28 -2.47 9.01
N GLY A 141 3.31 -3.07 8.39
CA GLY A 141 3.80 -4.41 8.73
C GLY A 141 2.83 -5.56 8.49
N LYS A 142 1.68 -5.34 7.84
CA LYS A 142 0.83 -6.43 7.35
C LYS A 142 1.52 -7.11 6.20
N THR A 143 1.77 -8.40 6.32
CA THR A 143 2.41 -9.22 5.28
C THR A 143 1.61 -10.50 5.10
N GLY A 144 1.58 -11.06 3.90
CA GLY A 144 0.79 -12.26 3.72
C GLY A 144 0.60 -12.71 2.28
N ILE A 145 -0.12 -13.81 2.17
CA ILE A 145 -0.47 -14.47 0.92
C ILE A 145 -1.97 -14.75 0.86
N ASN A 146 -2.43 -15.08 -0.32
CA ASN A 146 -3.81 -15.48 -0.56
C ASN A 146 -4.00 -16.97 -0.30
N SER A 147 -5.23 -17.35 -0.05
CA SER A 147 -5.69 -18.73 -0.03
C SER A 147 -6.86 -18.92 -1.00
N GLU A 148 -7.26 -20.16 -1.24
CA GLU A 148 -8.48 -20.48 -2.00
C GLU A 148 -9.76 -19.90 -1.37
N HIS A 149 -9.73 -19.53 -0.09
CA HIS A 149 -10.88 -18.96 0.61
C HIS A 149 -10.91 -17.42 0.57
N GLY A 150 -9.81 -16.75 0.17
CA GLY A 150 -9.78 -15.30 0.05
C GLY A 150 -8.38 -14.69 0.08
N LYS A 151 -8.32 -13.39 -0.19
CA LYS A 151 -7.10 -12.59 -0.18
C LYS A 151 -6.61 -12.34 1.25
N ASN A 152 -5.28 -12.35 1.43
CA ASN A 152 -4.59 -11.91 2.66
C ASN A 152 -5.03 -12.63 3.94
N LEU A 153 -5.53 -13.88 3.83
CA LEU A 153 -5.99 -14.65 4.99
C LEU A 153 -4.85 -15.31 5.76
N ILE A 154 -3.71 -15.52 5.10
CA ILE A 154 -2.53 -16.16 5.68
C ILE A 154 -1.42 -15.12 5.72
N GLY A 155 -0.90 -14.80 6.90
CA GLY A 155 0.13 -13.79 7.02
C GLY A 155 0.62 -13.55 8.45
N ALA A 156 1.43 -12.53 8.58
CA ALA A 156 1.99 -12.11 9.86
C ALA A 156 2.06 -10.58 9.91
N PHE A 157 2.11 -10.06 11.13
CA PHE A 157 2.56 -8.69 11.37
C PHE A 157 4.07 -8.72 11.53
N HIS A 158 4.79 -8.14 10.59
CA HIS A 158 6.25 -8.07 10.58
C HIS A 158 6.72 -6.74 9.99
N SER A 159 7.15 -5.84 10.86
CA SER A 159 7.57 -4.50 10.46
C SER A 159 8.88 -4.52 9.68
N PRO A 160 9.02 -3.77 8.57
CA PRO A 160 10.30 -3.60 7.89
C PRO A 160 11.29 -2.81 8.74
N LEU A 161 12.58 -2.84 8.38
CA LEU A 161 13.59 -1.93 8.93
C LEU A 161 13.38 -0.50 8.44
N SER A 162 12.99 -0.36 7.18
CA SER A 162 12.65 0.91 6.53
C SER A 162 11.77 0.67 5.31
N VAL A 163 11.04 1.72 4.91
CA VAL A 163 10.36 1.80 3.62
C VAL A 163 11.01 2.93 2.83
N LEU A 164 11.56 2.60 1.67
CA LEU A 164 12.31 3.51 0.81
C LEU A 164 11.48 3.87 -0.42
N ILE A 165 10.93 5.08 -0.46
CA ILE A 165 10.04 5.55 -1.53
C ILE A 165 10.80 6.48 -2.48
N ASP A 166 11.09 5.98 -3.66
CA ASP A 166 11.63 6.73 -4.78
C ASP A 166 10.50 7.11 -5.73
N LEU A 167 10.25 8.42 -5.90
CA LEU A 167 9.16 8.91 -6.74
C LEU A 167 9.41 8.68 -8.23
N SER A 168 10.64 8.40 -8.64
CA SER A 168 10.96 8.09 -10.03
C SER A 168 10.19 6.87 -10.55
N TRP A 169 9.79 5.94 -9.67
CA TRP A 169 8.97 4.79 -10.02
C TRP A 169 7.59 5.18 -10.58
N ILE A 170 7.02 6.32 -10.17
CA ILE A 170 5.71 6.77 -10.66
C ILE A 170 5.74 6.99 -12.18
N LYS A 171 6.89 7.42 -12.72
CA LYS A 171 7.08 7.62 -14.16
C LYS A 171 7.07 6.31 -14.97
N THR A 172 7.23 5.17 -14.31
CA THR A 172 7.20 3.84 -14.95
C THR A 172 5.80 3.23 -14.97
N LEU A 173 4.85 3.83 -14.25
CA LEU A 173 3.48 3.33 -14.15
C LEU A 173 2.62 3.80 -15.32
N SER A 174 1.65 2.99 -15.71
CA SER A 174 0.59 3.45 -16.60
C SER A 174 -0.29 4.50 -15.92
N GLU A 175 -0.91 5.41 -16.69
CA GLU A 175 -1.88 6.36 -16.12
C GLU A 175 -2.98 5.66 -15.29
N ARG A 176 -3.41 4.47 -15.71
CA ARG A 176 -4.41 3.68 -14.99
C ARG A 176 -3.87 3.18 -13.64
N ASP A 177 -2.58 2.80 -13.56
CA ASP A 177 -1.95 2.38 -12.28
C ASP A 177 -1.75 3.56 -11.35
N VAL A 178 -1.38 4.73 -11.87
CA VAL A 178 -1.31 5.97 -11.10
C VAL A 178 -2.69 6.31 -10.55
N ALA A 179 -3.72 6.33 -11.39
CA ALA A 179 -5.10 6.61 -10.96
C ALA A 179 -5.55 5.66 -9.86
N ALA A 180 -5.36 4.34 -10.06
CA ALA A 180 -5.73 3.33 -9.08
C ALA A 180 -5.02 3.55 -7.73
N GLY A 181 -3.71 3.86 -7.76
CA GLY A 181 -2.97 4.15 -6.53
C GLY A 181 -3.45 5.43 -5.83
N MET A 182 -3.85 6.44 -6.61
CA MET A 182 -4.37 7.69 -6.08
C MET A 182 -5.69 7.55 -5.33
N ALA A 183 -6.47 6.50 -5.56
CA ALA A 183 -7.66 6.22 -4.76
C ALA A 183 -7.35 6.08 -3.26
N GLU A 184 -6.23 5.43 -2.93
CA GLU A 184 -5.77 5.29 -1.54
C GLU A 184 -5.33 6.63 -0.94
N VAL A 185 -4.71 7.50 -1.74
CA VAL A 185 -4.34 8.86 -1.31
C VAL A 185 -5.60 9.68 -1.04
N VAL A 186 -6.57 9.66 -1.94
CA VAL A 186 -7.88 10.34 -1.79
C VAL A 186 -8.62 9.82 -0.56
N LYS A 187 -8.62 8.51 -0.32
CA LYS A 187 -9.18 7.91 0.88
C LYS A 187 -8.59 8.53 2.15
N CYS A 188 -7.26 8.64 2.22
CA CYS A 188 -6.60 9.30 3.36
C CYS A 188 -7.04 10.75 3.53
N GLY A 189 -7.34 11.44 2.44
CA GLY A 189 -7.91 12.78 2.44
C GLY A 189 -9.28 12.84 3.10
N PHE A 190 -10.18 11.96 2.74
CA PHE A 190 -11.53 11.93 3.29
C PHE A 190 -11.60 11.47 4.75
N ILE A 191 -10.78 10.49 5.13
CA ILE A 191 -10.85 9.94 6.49
C ILE A 191 -10.06 10.74 7.55
N SER A 192 -9.10 11.60 7.14
CA SER A 192 -8.19 12.21 8.13
C SER A 192 -7.58 13.55 7.74
N ASP A 193 -6.96 13.70 6.56
CA ASP A 193 -6.22 14.93 6.18
C ASP A 193 -6.85 15.63 4.97
N GLY A 194 -7.81 16.52 5.20
CA GLY A 194 -8.48 17.31 4.16
C GLY A 194 -7.54 18.11 3.25
N ASN A 195 -6.32 18.42 3.68
CA ASN A 195 -5.34 19.11 2.84
C ASN A 195 -4.97 18.27 1.60
N ILE A 196 -5.07 16.95 1.65
CA ILE A 196 -4.90 16.08 0.47
C ILE A 196 -5.92 16.45 -0.60
N LEU A 197 -7.19 16.63 -0.18
CA LEU A 197 -8.28 16.98 -1.09
C LEU A 197 -8.14 18.41 -1.62
N ASP A 198 -7.58 19.31 -0.83
CA ASP A 198 -7.32 20.69 -1.24
C ASP A 198 -6.15 20.76 -2.25
N LEU A 199 -5.12 19.96 -2.08
CA LEU A 199 -4.03 19.81 -3.07
C LEU A 199 -4.53 19.26 -4.41
N LEU A 200 -5.57 18.43 -4.40
CA LEU A 200 -6.17 17.84 -5.60
C LEU A 200 -7.25 18.73 -6.22
N LYS A 201 -7.64 19.82 -5.57
CA LYS A 201 -8.64 20.75 -6.11
C LYS A 201 -8.18 21.31 -7.45
N ASN A 202 -9.03 21.19 -8.48
CA ASN A 202 -8.73 21.62 -9.85
C ASN A 202 -7.50 20.95 -10.48
N LYS A 203 -7.06 19.81 -9.97
CA LYS A 203 -5.98 18.99 -10.54
C LYS A 203 -6.54 17.79 -11.28
N SER A 204 -5.97 17.52 -12.44
CA SER A 204 -6.23 16.32 -13.24
C SER A 204 -5.23 15.22 -12.92
N LEU A 205 -5.52 14.00 -13.39
CA LEU A 205 -4.54 12.90 -13.35
C LEU A 205 -3.23 13.28 -14.04
N LYS A 206 -3.29 14.03 -15.15
CA LYS A 206 -2.11 14.50 -15.87
C LYS A 206 -1.25 15.42 -15.01
N ASP A 207 -1.86 16.29 -14.20
CA ASP A 207 -1.12 17.16 -13.28
C ASP A 207 -0.40 16.32 -12.22
N VAL A 208 -1.07 15.30 -11.67
CA VAL A 208 -0.45 14.37 -10.72
C VAL A 208 0.72 13.60 -11.36
N CYS A 209 0.57 13.12 -12.60
CA CYS A 209 1.64 12.37 -13.30
C CYS A 209 2.88 13.23 -13.56
N ASN A 210 2.75 14.56 -13.74
CA ASN A 210 3.83 15.42 -14.21
C ASN A 210 4.41 16.36 -13.14
N ASP A 211 3.80 16.47 -11.97
CA ASP A 211 4.24 17.36 -10.89
C ASP A 211 4.83 16.54 -9.73
N GLU A 212 6.16 16.40 -9.71
CA GLU A 212 6.87 15.63 -8.69
C GLU A 212 6.73 16.25 -7.29
N LYS A 213 6.58 17.59 -7.20
CA LYS A 213 6.33 18.25 -5.91
C LYS A 213 4.94 17.90 -5.37
N LEU A 214 3.94 17.88 -6.24
CA LEU A 214 2.59 17.46 -5.88
C LEU A 214 2.59 15.98 -5.46
N GLN A 215 3.28 15.10 -6.19
CA GLN A 215 3.43 13.69 -5.83
C GLN A 215 4.05 13.53 -4.44
N LEU A 216 5.14 14.25 -4.17
CA LEU A 216 5.82 14.22 -2.86
C LEU A 216 4.88 14.60 -1.73
N GLU A 217 4.16 15.72 -1.86
CA GLU A 217 3.27 16.21 -0.80
C GLU A 217 2.07 15.26 -0.59
N LEU A 218 1.47 14.77 -1.66
CA LEU A 218 0.34 13.82 -1.60
C LEU A 218 0.74 12.50 -0.94
N ILE A 219 1.87 11.91 -1.36
CA ILE A 219 2.37 10.65 -0.81
C ILE A 219 2.79 10.84 0.65
N HIS A 220 3.53 11.92 0.97
CA HIS A 220 3.92 12.23 2.34
C HIS A 220 2.72 12.33 3.28
N LYS A 221 1.67 13.06 2.88
CA LYS A 221 0.45 13.22 3.68
C LYS A 221 -0.30 11.89 3.85
N ALA A 222 -0.46 11.11 2.77
CA ALA A 222 -1.13 9.82 2.86
C ALA A 222 -0.35 8.82 3.75
N VAL A 223 0.97 8.76 3.61
CA VAL A 223 1.85 7.95 4.49
C VAL A 223 1.74 8.43 5.94
N SER A 224 1.68 9.74 6.19
CA SER A 224 1.54 10.31 7.54
C SER A 224 0.22 9.88 8.20
N VAL A 225 -0.90 9.93 7.46
CA VAL A 225 -2.20 9.43 7.93
C VAL A 225 -2.11 7.95 8.28
N LYS A 226 -1.58 7.12 7.36
CA LYS A 226 -1.44 5.69 7.59
C LYS A 226 -0.55 5.39 8.80
N ALA A 227 0.60 6.05 8.88
CA ALA A 227 1.56 5.89 9.98
C ALA A 227 0.95 6.23 11.34
N ALA A 228 0.19 7.31 11.45
CA ALA A 228 -0.49 7.71 12.67
C ALA A 228 -1.51 6.65 13.13
N ILE A 229 -2.34 6.16 12.19
CA ILE A 229 -3.35 5.13 12.47
C ILE A 229 -2.68 3.81 12.89
N VAL A 230 -1.67 3.36 12.16
CA VAL A 230 -0.92 2.12 12.46
C VAL A 230 -0.20 2.22 13.80
N SER A 231 0.40 3.37 14.11
CA SER A 231 1.11 3.59 15.39
C SER A 231 0.17 3.56 16.59
N THR A 232 -1.11 3.89 16.39
CA THR A 232 -2.12 3.86 17.44
C THR A 232 -2.78 2.48 17.57
N ASP A 233 -3.01 1.79 16.45
CA ASP A 233 -3.69 0.49 16.39
C ASP A 233 -2.99 -0.47 15.42
N PHE A 234 -1.84 -1.00 15.84
CA PHE A 234 -1.01 -1.87 15.00
C PHE A 234 -1.72 -3.15 14.56
N LYS A 235 -2.45 -3.80 15.48
CA LYS A 235 -3.10 -5.11 15.24
C LYS A 235 -4.54 -5.01 14.70
N GLU A 236 -5.01 -3.80 14.33
CA GLU A 236 -6.36 -3.58 13.80
C GLU A 236 -7.48 -4.03 14.76
N SER A 237 -7.39 -3.51 15.99
CA SER A 237 -8.39 -3.82 17.03
C SER A 237 -9.66 -2.99 16.85
N PHE A 238 -9.56 -1.74 16.43
CA PHE A 238 -10.69 -0.82 16.28
C PHE A 238 -10.40 0.37 15.33
N LEU A 239 -9.44 1.25 15.66
CA LEU A 239 -9.22 2.51 14.94
C LEU A 239 -8.77 2.28 13.49
N ARG A 240 -7.98 1.25 13.26
CA ARG A 240 -7.45 0.93 11.93
C ARG A 240 -8.55 0.53 10.93
N GLU A 241 -9.76 0.17 11.41
CA GLU A 241 -10.91 -0.09 10.53
C GLU A 241 -11.27 1.12 9.65
N ILE A 242 -10.95 2.36 10.07
CA ILE A 242 -11.20 3.57 9.26
C ILE A 242 -10.52 3.51 7.89
N LEU A 243 -9.39 2.81 7.77
CA LEU A 243 -8.70 2.59 6.50
C LEU A 243 -9.52 1.76 5.51
N ASN A 244 -10.58 1.09 5.97
CA ASN A 244 -11.50 0.33 5.13
C ASN A 244 -12.64 1.18 4.53
N TYR A 245 -12.55 2.53 4.57
CA TYR A 245 -13.50 3.41 3.89
C TYR A 245 -13.54 3.08 2.39
N GLY A 246 -14.73 2.78 1.87
CA GLY A 246 -14.93 2.31 0.50
C GLY A 246 -14.63 0.82 0.25
N HIS A 247 -13.91 0.14 1.13
CA HIS A 247 -13.39 -1.22 0.87
C HIS A 247 -14.46 -2.31 0.94
N THR A 248 -15.51 -2.17 1.75
CA THR A 248 -16.53 -3.23 1.89
C THR A 248 -17.17 -3.56 0.54
N LEU A 249 -17.58 -2.54 -0.23
CA LEU A 249 -18.08 -2.73 -1.59
C LEU A 249 -16.92 -2.96 -2.58
N GLY A 250 -15.79 -2.28 -2.39
CA GLY A 250 -14.61 -2.42 -3.26
C GLY A 250 -14.15 -3.87 -3.39
N HIS A 251 -13.95 -4.58 -2.29
CA HIS A 251 -13.56 -6.00 -2.30
C HIS A 251 -14.60 -6.91 -2.97
N ALA A 252 -15.89 -6.61 -2.80
CA ALA A 252 -16.95 -7.35 -3.50
C ALA A 252 -16.86 -7.15 -5.02
N ILE A 253 -16.59 -5.93 -5.49
CA ILE A 253 -16.38 -5.61 -6.90
C ILE A 253 -15.13 -6.30 -7.45
N GLU A 254 -13.99 -6.25 -6.73
CA GLU A 254 -12.78 -6.98 -7.15
C GLU A 254 -13.07 -8.46 -7.39
N LYS A 255 -13.79 -9.09 -6.46
CA LYS A 255 -14.14 -10.50 -6.54
C LYS A 255 -15.12 -10.79 -7.67
N HIS A 256 -16.15 -9.95 -7.85
CA HIS A 256 -17.15 -10.09 -8.91
C HIS A 256 -16.53 -9.91 -10.30
N SER A 257 -15.62 -8.97 -10.47
CA SER A 257 -14.91 -8.71 -11.72
C SER A 257 -13.76 -9.69 -12.00
N HIS A 258 -13.60 -10.72 -11.18
CA HIS A 258 -12.45 -11.65 -11.27
C HIS A 258 -11.09 -10.93 -11.28
N PHE A 259 -11.01 -9.79 -10.56
CA PHE A 259 -9.85 -8.92 -10.44
C PHE A 259 -9.44 -8.16 -11.72
N ASP A 260 -10.32 -8.05 -12.71
CA ASP A 260 -10.12 -7.21 -13.89
C ASP A 260 -10.16 -5.71 -13.54
N ILE A 261 -10.96 -5.35 -12.52
CA ILE A 261 -10.96 -4.03 -11.92
C ILE A 261 -9.86 -3.94 -10.87
N ARG A 262 -8.99 -2.94 -11.00
CA ARG A 262 -7.91 -2.71 -10.04
C ARG A 262 -8.45 -2.34 -8.66
N HIS A 263 -7.72 -2.70 -7.62
CA HIS A 263 -8.09 -2.41 -6.23
C HIS A 263 -8.55 -0.95 -6.02
N GLY A 264 -7.74 0.03 -6.39
CA GLY A 264 -8.09 1.44 -6.21
C GLY A 264 -9.29 1.90 -7.05
N GLU A 265 -9.52 1.29 -8.22
CA GLU A 265 -10.74 1.55 -9.02
C GLU A 265 -11.98 1.06 -8.26
N ALA A 266 -11.91 -0.13 -7.68
CA ALA A 266 -12.99 -0.70 -6.89
C ALA A 266 -13.23 0.10 -5.59
N VAL A 267 -12.17 0.54 -4.92
CA VAL A 267 -12.26 1.39 -3.72
C VAL A 267 -12.86 2.75 -4.05
N ALA A 268 -12.55 3.36 -5.20
CA ALA A 268 -13.14 4.62 -5.64
C ALA A 268 -14.67 4.50 -5.81
N ILE A 269 -15.15 3.44 -6.44
CA ILE A 269 -16.59 3.14 -6.54
C ILE A 269 -17.18 2.95 -5.13
N GLY A 270 -16.50 2.21 -4.28
CA GLY A 270 -16.93 1.98 -2.90
C GLY A 270 -17.01 3.25 -2.06
N MET A 271 -16.09 4.21 -2.25
CA MET A 271 -16.14 5.53 -1.59
C MET A 271 -17.36 6.33 -2.05
N CYS A 272 -17.66 6.39 -3.36
CA CYS A 272 -18.86 7.04 -3.88
C CYS A 272 -20.12 6.41 -3.29
N PHE A 273 -20.20 5.08 -3.30
CA PHE A 273 -21.36 4.35 -2.76
C PHE A 273 -21.61 4.66 -1.29
N ILE A 274 -20.58 4.58 -0.44
CA ILE A 274 -20.76 4.83 0.98
C ILE A 274 -21.00 6.31 1.30
N ALA A 275 -20.47 7.23 0.51
CA ALA A 275 -20.77 8.65 0.62
C ALA A 275 -22.26 8.93 0.33
N GLU A 276 -22.82 8.36 -0.75
CA GLU A 276 -24.26 8.48 -1.05
C GLU A 276 -25.12 7.84 0.04
N LEU A 277 -24.79 6.63 0.46
CA LEU A 277 -25.52 5.93 1.53
C LEU A 277 -25.52 6.75 2.82
N SER A 278 -24.40 7.38 3.15
CA SER A 278 -24.27 8.25 4.32
C SER A 278 -25.13 9.53 4.19
N ALA A 279 -25.21 10.10 2.98
CA ALA A 279 -26.08 11.26 2.73
C ALA A 279 -27.57 10.90 2.84
N ILE A 280 -27.99 9.76 2.29
CA ILE A 280 -29.37 9.25 2.41
C ILE A 280 -29.74 9.04 3.90
N LYS A 281 -28.78 8.66 4.73
CA LYS A 281 -28.95 8.50 6.18
C LYS A 281 -28.83 9.81 6.97
N GLY A 282 -28.58 10.93 6.31
CA GLY A 282 -28.37 12.23 6.95
C GLY A 282 -27.06 12.34 7.75
N ILE A 283 -26.08 11.45 7.48
CA ILE A 283 -24.78 11.43 8.16
C ILE A 283 -23.80 12.38 7.46
N LEU A 284 -23.79 12.40 6.11
CA LEU A 284 -22.86 13.18 5.31
C LEU A 284 -23.59 14.28 4.53
N SER A 285 -22.97 15.44 4.40
CA SER A 285 -23.56 16.53 3.62
C SER A 285 -23.53 16.25 2.09
N PRO A 286 -24.53 16.70 1.32
CA PRO A 286 -24.52 16.55 -0.14
C PRO A 286 -23.29 17.17 -0.81
N ALA A 287 -22.76 18.26 -0.27
CA ALA A 287 -21.55 18.91 -0.78
C ALA A 287 -20.32 18.01 -0.69
N LEU A 288 -20.20 17.23 0.39
CA LEU A 288 -19.11 16.26 0.52
C LEU A 288 -19.29 15.06 -0.42
N VAL A 289 -20.53 14.63 -0.70
CA VAL A 289 -20.77 13.61 -1.74
C VAL A 289 -20.30 14.11 -3.10
N GLU A 290 -20.68 15.32 -3.48
CA GLU A 290 -20.22 15.90 -4.76
C GLU A 290 -18.69 16.01 -4.83
N ARG A 291 -18.04 16.40 -3.74
CA ARG A 291 -16.56 16.45 -3.67
C ARG A 291 -15.90 15.09 -3.93
N HIS A 292 -16.52 13.96 -3.52
CA HIS A 292 -16.02 12.62 -3.89
C HIS A 292 -16.05 12.43 -5.40
N TYR A 293 -17.19 12.72 -6.02
CA TYR A 293 -17.34 12.58 -7.46
C TYR A 293 -16.39 13.47 -8.26
N GLU A 294 -16.25 14.73 -7.88
CA GLU A 294 -15.38 15.70 -8.56
C GLU A 294 -13.93 15.21 -8.57
N ILE A 295 -13.37 14.86 -7.39
CA ILE A 295 -11.98 14.46 -7.26
C ILE A 295 -11.72 13.14 -7.98
N LEU A 296 -12.56 12.12 -7.77
CA LEU A 296 -12.36 10.80 -8.36
C LEU A 296 -12.49 10.84 -9.89
N LYS A 297 -13.44 11.60 -10.44
CA LYS A 297 -13.57 11.82 -11.89
C LYS A 297 -12.36 12.56 -12.48
N ALA A 298 -11.86 13.60 -11.80
CA ALA A 298 -10.68 14.35 -12.24
C ALA A 298 -9.43 13.46 -12.32
N LEU A 299 -9.36 12.44 -11.48
CA LEU A 299 -8.33 11.42 -11.48
C LEU A 299 -8.62 10.24 -12.42
N LYS A 300 -9.64 10.33 -13.28
CA LYS A 300 -10.08 9.27 -14.20
C LYS A 300 -10.43 7.95 -13.52
N LEU A 301 -10.81 7.98 -12.25
CA LEU A 301 -11.28 6.82 -11.53
C LEU A 301 -12.75 6.52 -11.83
N PRO A 302 -13.16 5.25 -11.91
CA PRO A 302 -14.56 4.90 -12.03
C PRO A 302 -15.33 5.28 -10.76
N ILE A 303 -16.56 5.74 -10.92
CA ILE A 303 -17.40 6.22 -9.83
C ILE A 303 -18.68 5.41 -9.66
N SER A 304 -18.89 4.41 -10.50
CA SER A 304 -20.06 3.52 -10.49
C SER A 304 -19.70 2.16 -11.03
N TYR A 305 -20.50 1.18 -10.68
CA TYR A 305 -20.42 -0.19 -11.18
C TYR A 305 -21.77 -0.62 -11.77
N GLU A 306 -21.83 -1.81 -12.36
CA GLU A 306 -23.03 -2.36 -12.98
C GLU A 306 -24.17 -2.51 -11.97
N LYS A 307 -25.30 -1.84 -12.20
CA LYS A 307 -26.47 -1.86 -11.28
C LYS A 307 -27.02 -3.28 -11.08
N LEU A 308 -27.01 -4.09 -12.13
CA LEU A 308 -27.54 -5.46 -12.10
C LEU A 308 -26.67 -6.44 -11.28
N ALA A 309 -25.40 -6.10 -11.03
CA ALA A 309 -24.50 -6.90 -10.21
C ALA A 309 -24.76 -6.76 -8.70
N PHE A 310 -25.60 -5.82 -8.25
CA PHE A 310 -25.76 -5.53 -6.81
C PHE A 310 -26.20 -6.73 -5.95
N PRO A 311 -27.11 -7.62 -6.39
CA PRO A 311 -27.44 -8.82 -5.62
C PRO A 311 -26.23 -9.75 -5.38
N ASP A 312 -25.37 -9.92 -6.40
CA ASP A 312 -24.15 -10.72 -6.29
C ASP A 312 -23.13 -10.05 -5.37
N LEU A 313 -22.99 -8.73 -5.49
CA LEU A 313 -22.12 -7.94 -4.60
C LEU A 313 -22.56 -8.05 -3.15
N LEU A 314 -23.87 -8.05 -2.85
CA LEU A 314 -24.38 -8.28 -1.49
C LEU A 314 -23.95 -9.65 -0.97
N THR A 315 -23.99 -10.69 -1.81
CA THR A 315 -23.56 -12.03 -1.45
C THR A 315 -22.07 -12.06 -1.11
N TYR A 316 -21.23 -11.41 -1.93
CA TYR A 316 -19.78 -11.31 -1.66
C TYR A 316 -19.47 -10.50 -0.40
N MET A 317 -20.16 -9.38 -0.17
CA MET A 317 -20.01 -8.60 1.06
C MET A 317 -20.41 -9.40 2.31
N ALA A 318 -21.48 -10.18 2.23
CA ALA A 318 -21.94 -11.03 3.33
C ALA A 318 -20.95 -12.15 3.65
N LEU A 319 -20.32 -12.74 2.64
CA LEU A 319 -19.30 -13.79 2.80
C LEU A 319 -18.03 -13.24 3.47
N ASP A 320 -17.58 -12.06 3.09
CA ASP A 320 -16.39 -11.41 3.67
C ASP A 320 -16.58 -11.07 5.16
N LYS A 321 -17.82 -10.82 5.58
CA LYS A 321 -18.16 -10.41 6.96
C LYS A 321 -18.77 -11.52 7.82
N LYS A 322 -18.93 -12.74 7.33
CA LYS A 322 -19.44 -13.87 8.13
C LYS A 322 -18.62 -14.18 9.38
N SER A 323 -17.36 -13.77 9.42
CA SER A 323 -16.50 -13.84 10.60
C SER A 323 -16.87 -12.86 11.73
N LYS A 324 -17.74 -11.86 11.48
CA LYS A 324 -18.16 -10.83 12.45
C LYS A 324 -19.69 -10.77 12.59
N ASN A 325 -20.32 -11.81 13.08
CA ASN A 325 -21.76 -11.88 13.46
C ASN A 325 -22.78 -11.73 12.29
N GLY A 326 -22.42 -12.02 11.05
CA GLY A 326 -23.40 -12.11 9.95
C GLY A 326 -23.98 -10.78 9.44
N GLN A 327 -23.52 -9.64 9.94
CA GLN A 327 -23.99 -8.32 9.51
C GLN A 327 -22.94 -7.65 8.61
N ILE A 328 -23.38 -7.09 7.48
CA ILE A 328 -22.54 -6.24 6.63
C ILE A 328 -22.30 -4.91 7.35
N ARG A 329 -21.02 -4.55 7.55
CA ARG A 329 -20.63 -3.30 8.17
C ARG A 329 -19.92 -2.42 7.15
N PHE A 330 -20.25 -1.14 7.17
CA PHE A 330 -19.56 -0.14 6.37
C PHE A 330 -18.86 0.87 7.27
N VAL A 331 -17.69 1.27 6.88
CA VAL A 331 -17.04 2.45 7.44
C VAL A 331 -17.65 3.67 6.75
N ALA A 332 -18.23 4.57 7.52
CA ALA A 332 -18.81 5.81 7.05
C ALA A 332 -18.09 7.01 7.71
N ILE A 333 -18.13 8.15 7.05
CA ILE A 333 -17.64 9.42 7.58
C ILE A 333 -18.82 10.39 7.73
N SER A 334 -18.78 11.25 8.73
CA SER A 334 -19.76 12.33 8.94
C SER A 334 -19.20 13.69 8.50
N ASP A 335 -17.90 13.81 8.45
CA ASP A 335 -17.11 14.95 7.97
C ASP A 335 -15.68 14.49 7.64
N ILE A 336 -14.88 15.43 7.13
CA ILE A 336 -13.46 15.21 6.83
C ILE A 336 -12.64 15.35 8.10
#